data_c5784aae27e6d11210fab407f7babb78
#
_entry.id   c5784aae27e6d11210fab407f7babb78
#
_cell.length_a   1.000
_cell.length_b   1.000
_cell.length_c   1.000
_cell.angle_alpha   90.00
_cell.angle_beta   90.00
_cell.angle_gamma   90.00
#
_symmetry.space_group_name_H-M   'P 1'
#
loop_
_entity.id
_entity.type
_entity.pdbx_description
1 polymer ?
#
loop_
_entity_poly.entity_id
_entity_poly.type
_entity_poly.pdbx_seq_one_letter_code
_entity_poly.pdbx_strand_id
1 'polypeptide(L)'
;KMKSHEVTHASYWKNGSLKNLTSTLDGETTDVFTSGNDVYFSGAHGHYNKGILAAYWKIGKGMTKVTKVKTYGLAKNSVWSSRASSIHVEGGTVYMAGTVNVINAGDVPVYWKNKVQHELEAEFDLKKCDYCKATPIDISVVKNDVIAVGDYYDESDFVDNYYTNGENKAALWVN
;
A
#
# COMPACT_ATOMS: atom_id res chain seq x y z
N LYS A 1 6.03 30.40 -15.48
CA LYS A 1 6.36 30.05 -14.08
C LYS A 1 5.81 28.65 -13.85
N MET A 2 6.69 27.65 -13.69
CA MET A 2 6.26 26.34 -13.19
C MET A 2 5.71 26.53 -11.78
N LYS A 3 4.49 25.98 -11.51
CA LYS A 3 3.96 25.95 -10.13
C LYS A 3 4.90 25.06 -9.31
N SER A 4 5.36 25.56 -8.17
CA SER A 4 6.09 24.72 -7.20
C SER A 4 5.16 23.59 -6.74
N HIS A 5 5.67 22.37 -6.73
CA HIS A 5 4.94 21.25 -6.14
C HIS A 5 4.77 21.50 -4.64
N GLU A 6 3.53 21.44 -4.17
CA GLU A 6 3.24 21.49 -2.73
C GLU A 6 3.53 20.12 -2.13
N VAL A 7 4.39 20.09 -1.11
CA VAL A 7 4.75 18.85 -0.41
C VAL A 7 3.60 18.44 0.52
N THR A 8 3.10 17.24 0.36
CA THR A 8 2.14 16.63 1.29
C THR A 8 2.90 15.93 2.42
N HIS A 9 2.45 16.10 3.65
CA HIS A 9 3.12 15.52 4.81
C HIS A 9 2.35 14.32 5.37
N ALA A 10 3.03 13.17 5.49
CA ALA A 10 2.53 12.09 6.33
C ALA A 10 2.41 12.61 7.76
N SER A 11 1.22 12.47 8.34
CA SER A 11 0.88 13.10 9.62
C SER A 11 -0.08 12.23 10.43
N TYR A 12 -0.11 12.45 11.74
CA TYR A 12 -1.07 11.83 12.64
C TYR A 12 -1.53 12.84 13.70
N TRP A 13 -2.69 12.57 14.28
CA TRP A 13 -3.22 13.38 15.39
C TRP A 13 -2.98 12.66 16.72
N LYS A 14 -2.50 13.39 17.71
CA LYS A 14 -2.35 12.91 19.08
C LYS A 14 -2.94 13.94 20.04
N ASN A 15 -3.99 13.56 20.75
CA ASN A 15 -4.67 14.42 21.73
C ASN A 15 -5.03 15.81 21.13
N GLY A 16 -5.61 15.82 19.92
CA GLY A 16 -5.99 17.04 19.23
C GLY A 16 -4.85 17.82 18.56
N SER A 17 -3.60 17.38 18.69
CA SER A 17 -2.45 18.04 18.08
C SER A 17 -1.95 17.29 16.85
N LEU A 18 -1.78 17.99 15.72
CA LEU A 18 -1.16 17.45 14.50
C LEU A 18 0.34 17.25 14.69
N LYS A 19 0.84 16.12 14.27
CA LYS A 19 2.25 15.74 14.26
C LYS A 19 2.65 15.24 12.87
N ASN A 20 3.69 15.82 12.29
CA ASN A 20 4.21 15.40 11.00
C ASN A 20 5.26 14.31 11.18
N LEU A 21 5.16 13.28 10.34
CA LEU A 21 6.13 12.19 10.23
C LEU A 21 7.16 12.46 9.13
N THR A 22 6.82 13.35 8.18
CA THR A 22 7.70 13.81 7.11
C THR A 22 7.82 15.33 7.13
N SER A 23 8.94 15.87 6.64
CA SER A 23 9.17 17.32 6.63
C SER A 23 9.57 17.89 5.25
N THR A 24 10.19 17.10 4.40
CA THR A 24 10.78 17.59 3.13
C THR A 24 10.40 16.75 1.92
N LEU A 25 9.83 15.58 2.13
CA LEU A 25 9.41 14.67 1.08
C LEU A 25 7.91 14.42 1.19
N ASP A 26 7.29 14.12 0.05
CA ASP A 26 5.90 13.72 0.01
C ASP A 26 5.66 12.47 0.87
N GLY A 27 4.54 12.45 1.54
CA GLY A 27 4.14 11.31 2.35
C GLY A 27 2.69 11.37 2.75
N GLU A 28 2.12 10.22 2.98
CA GLU A 28 0.76 10.03 3.49
C GLU A 28 0.76 8.90 4.51
N THR A 29 -0.16 8.97 5.45
CA THR A 29 -0.47 7.89 6.39
C THR A 29 -1.84 7.33 6.05
N THR A 30 -1.97 6.02 6.11
CA THR A 30 -3.19 5.29 5.73
C THR A 30 -3.81 4.55 6.90
N ASP A 31 -2.95 4.01 7.80
CA ASP A 31 -3.41 3.20 8.92
C ASP A 31 -2.46 3.33 10.12
N VAL A 32 -2.94 2.93 11.30
CA VAL A 32 -2.21 2.96 12.57
C VAL A 32 -2.41 1.66 13.34
N PHE A 33 -1.31 1.10 13.84
CA PHE A 33 -1.31 -0.10 14.66
C PHE A 33 -0.44 0.10 15.92
N THR A 34 -0.85 -0.48 17.03
CA THR A 34 -0.07 -0.43 18.28
C THR A 34 0.41 -1.82 18.66
N SER A 35 1.68 -1.94 19.01
CA SER A 35 2.27 -3.20 19.49
C SER A 35 3.20 -2.91 20.67
N GLY A 36 2.80 -3.37 21.84
CA GLY A 36 3.46 -2.99 23.10
C GLY A 36 3.42 -1.48 23.33
N ASN A 37 4.58 -0.86 23.51
CA ASN A 37 4.72 0.59 23.69
C ASN A 37 5.02 1.34 22.36
N ASP A 38 5.04 0.65 21.26
CA ASP A 38 5.35 1.24 19.97
C ASP A 38 4.07 1.50 19.16
N VAL A 39 4.06 2.58 18.40
CA VAL A 39 3.00 2.94 17.46
C VAL A 39 3.57 2.87 16.05
N TYR A 40 2.86 2.21 15.17
CA TYR A 40 3.23 2.04 13.77
C TYR A 40 2.19 2.70 12.87
N PHE A 41 2.62 3.30 11.79
CA PHE A 41 1.77 3.90 10.77
C PHE A 41 2.20 3.35 9.42
N SER A 42 1.26 2.92 8.58
CA SER A 42 1.51 2.62 7.18
C SER A 42 1.25 3.82 6.29
N GLY A 43 1.67 3.70 5.03
CA GLY A 43 1.40 4.70 4.01
C GLY A 43 2.39 4.66 2.87
N ALA A 44 2.71 5.85 2.35
CA ALA A 44 3.71 6.00 1.30
C ALA A 44 4.63 7.20 1.58
N HIS A 45 5.86 7.14 1.08
CA HIS A 45 6.86 8.17 1.30
C HIS A 45 7.87 8.21 0.15
N GLY A 46 8.16 9.40 -0.34
CA GLY A 46 9.10 9.53 -1.43
C GLY A 46 9.28 10.96 -1.91
N HIS A 47 9.67 11.07 -3.15
CA HIS A 47 9.84 12.33 -3.85
C HIS A 47 9.02 12.27 -5.13
N TYR A 48 8.22 13.29 -5.39
CA TYR A 48 7.34 13.38 -6.56
C TYR A 48 8.02 12.95 -7.87
N ASN A 49 9.27 13.39 -8.11
CA ASN A 49 10.01 13.09 -9.34
C ASN A 49 10.83 11.78 -9.31
N LYS A 50 10.86 11.07 -8.19
CA LYS A 50 11.70 9.86 -7.99
C LYS A 50 10.90 8.62 -7.56
N GLY A 51 9.58 8.79 -7.48
CA GLY A 51 8.65 7.78 -7.01
C GLY A 51 8.33 7.89 -5.51
N ILE A 52 7.07 7.67 -5.21
CA ILE A 52 6.54 7.57 -3.86
C ILE A 52 6.34 6.08 -3.59
N LEU A 53 6.94 5.55 -2.54
CA LEU A 53 6.98 4.12 -2.27
C LEU A 53 6.35 3.80 -0.92
N ALA A 54 5.73 2.64 -0.82
CA ALA A 54 5.18 2.13 0.42
C ALA A 54 6.21 2.21 1.56
N ALA A 55 5.74 2.65 2.70
CA ALA A 55 6.58 2.88 3.86
C ALA A 55 5.79 2.67 5.15
N TYR A 56 6.49 2.46 6.24
CA TYR A 56 5.93 2.57 7.56
C TYR A 56 6.81 3.42 8.47
N TRP A 57 6.18 4.05 9.44
CA TRP A 57 6.83 4.79 10.53
C TRP A 57 6.61 4.05 11.83
N LYS A 58 7.64 3.99 12.63
CA LYS A 58 7.58 3.46 13.99
C LYS A 58 7.93 4.58 14.96
N ILE A 59 7.05 4.83 15.91
CA ILE A 59 7.29 5.71 17.05
C ILE A 59 7.44 4.84 18.30
N GLY A 60 8.61 4.88 18.92
CA GLY A 60 8.87 4.19 20.17
C GLY A 60 9.95 4.92 20.97
N LYS A 61 9.84 4.96 22.29
CA LYS A 61 10.80 5.63 23.18
C LYS A 61 11.14 7.08 22.76
N GLY A 62 10.12 7.83 22.26
CA GLY A 62 10.28 9.22 21.82
C GLY A 62 10.97 9.44 20.47
N MET A 63 11.28 8.40 19.72
CA MET A 63 11.89 8.50 18.39
C MET A 63 10.94 8.06 17.29
N THR A 64 10.98 8.78 16.17
CA THR A 64 10.29 8.41 14.95
C THR A 64 11.29 7.83 13.95
N LYS A 65 11.04 6.61 13.48
CA LYS A 65 11.83 5.95 12.44
C LYS A 65 10.98 5.64 11.23
N VAL A 66 11.35 6.17 10.08
CA VAL A 66 10.75 5.79 8.80
C VAL A 66 11.46 4.58 8.22
N THR A 67 10.69 3.65 7.67
CA THR A 67 11.21 2.49 6.95
C THR A 67 10.49 2.37 5.62
N LYS A 68 11.21 2.56 4.51
CA LYS A 68 10.73 2.26 3.17
C LYS A 68 10.86 0.77 2.92
N VAL A 69 9.85 0.17 2.32
CA VAL A 69 9.88 -1.24 1.95
C VAL A 69 10.46 -1.42 0.54
N LYS A 70 11.02 -2.58 0.28
CA LYS A 70 11.43 -2.94 -1.08
C LYS A 70 10.20 -3.26 -1.89
N THR A 71 10.10 -2.68 -3.07
CA THR A 71 9.01 -2.87 -4.00
C THR A 71 9.58 -3.38 -5.32
N TYR A 72 8.95 -4.41 -5.87
CA TYR A 72 9.34 -5.02 -7.12
C TYR A 72 8.16 -4.98 -8.08
N GLY A 73 8.42 -4.65 -9.34
CA GLY A 73 7.45 -4.83 -10.41
C GLY A 73 7.37 -6.30 -10.84
N LEU A 74 6.27 -6.69 -11.44
CA LEU A 74 6.13 -7.97 -12.11
C LEU A 74 7.17 -8.06 -13.25
N ALA A 75 7.94 -9.17 -13.32
CA ALA A 75 8.86 -9.46 -14.41
C ALA A 75 9.88 -8.34 -14.75
N LYS A 76 10.56 -7.76 -13.76
CA LYS A 76 11.58 -6.71 -13.92
C LYS A 76 11.08 -5.37 -14.49
N ASN A 77 9.79 -5.15 -14.59
CA ASN A 77 9.23 -3.89 -15.02
C ASN A 77 9.46 -2.80 -13.97
N SER A 78 9.58 -1.57 -14.42
CA SER A 78 9.78 -0.43 -13.53
C SER A 78 8.54 -0.21 -12.69
N VAL A 79 8.70 -0.15 -11.37
CA VAL A 79 7.67 0.29 -10.44
C VAL A 79 7.58 1.80 -10.53
N TRP A 80 6.39 2.32 -10.80
CA TRP A 80 6.14 3.76 -10.78
C TRP A 80 5.97 4.25 -9.35
N SER A 81 5.11 3.57 -8.56
CA SER A 81 4.82 3.92 -7.18
C SER A 81 4.32 2.71 -6.41
N SER A 82 4.26 2.82 -5.11
CA SER A 82 3.57 1.84 -4.27
C SER A 82 3.00 2.51 -3.03
N ARG A 83 1.95 1.93 -2.47
CA ARG A 83 1.24 2.46 -1.31
C ARG A 83 0.81 1.32 -0.40
N ALA A 84 1.09 1.43 0.89
CA ALA A 84 0.49 0.56 1.88
C ALA A 84 -0.86 1.14 2.30
N SER A 85 -1.88 0.29 2.41
CA SER A 85 -3.23 0.65 2.86
C SER A 85 -3.40 0.40 4.34
N SER A 86 -2.85 -0.72 4.84
CA SER A 86 -3.03 -1.17 6.22
C SER A 86 -1.74 -1.78 6.78
N ILE A 87 -1.67 -1.88 8.11
CA ILE A 87 -0.51 -2.40 8.84
C ILE A 87 -0.95 -3.27 10.02
N HIS A 88 -0.29 -4.41 10.18
CA HIS A 88 -0.40 -5.31 11.32
C HIS A 88 0.98 -5.64 11.88
N VAL A 89 1.12 -5.77 13.19
CA VAL A 89 2.39 -6.12 13.82
C VAL A 89 2.19 -7.25 14.80
N GLU A 90 2.82 -8.38 14.53
CA GLU A 90 2.78 -9.56 15.39
C GLU A 90 4.19 -10.06 15.68
N GLY A 91 4.51 -10.28 16.95
CA GLY A 91 5.83 -10.80 17.38
C GLY A 91 7.01 -9.96 16.90
N GLY A 92 6.82 -8.65 16.70
CA GLY A 92 7.86 -7.75 16.17
C GLY A 92 8.00 -7.78 14.64
N THR A 93 7.27 -8.65 13.95
CA THR A 93 7.19 -8.70 12.49
C THR A 93 6.14 -7.69 12.00
N VAL A 94 6.52 -6.87 11.04
CA VAL A 94 5.63 -5.88 10.43
C VAL A 94 5.07 -6.45 9.14
N TYR A 95 3.75 -6.45 9.04
CA TYR A 95 2.99 -6.80 7.84
C TYR A 95 2.26 -5.56 7.34
N MET A 96 2.24 -5.36 6.04
CA MET A 96 1.44 -4.30 5.40
C MET A 96 0.79 -4.87 4.15
N ALA A 97 -0.46 -4.51 3.91
CA ALA A 97 -1.11 -4.74 2.62
C ALA A 97 -1.17 -3.44 1.81
N GLY A 98 -1.27 -3.57 0.50
CA GLY A 98 -1.38 -2.41 -0.39
C GLY A 98 -1.17 -2.76 -1.85
N THR A 99 -0.83 -1.75 -2.64
CA THR A 99 -0.66 -1.88 -4.08
C THR A 99 0.72 -1.44 -4.55
N VAL A 100 1.15 -2.04 -5.64
CA VAL A 100 2.31 -1.62 -6.43
C VAL A 100 1.81 -1.24 -7.81
N ASN A 101 2.02 0.01 -8.19
CA ASN A 101 1.73 0.46 -9.55
C ASN A 101 2.88 0.09 -10.47
N VAL A 102 2.60 -0.77 -11.42
CA VAL A 102 3.57 -1.31 -12.40
C VAL A 102 3.29 -0.70 -13.75
N ILE A 103 4.33 -0.18 -14.42
CA ILE A 103 4.19 0.38 -15.76
C ILE A 103 3.60 -0.68 -16.71
N ASN A 104 2.51 -0.33 -17.37
CA ASN A 104 1.76 -1.18 -18.32
C ASN A 104 1.05 -2.39 -17.68
N ALA A 105 0.96 -2.49 -16.36
CA ALA A 105 0.22 -3.55 -15.68
C ALA A 105 -0.77 -3.03 -14.63
N GLY A 106 -0.76 -1.71 -14.35
CA GLY A 106 -1.66 -1.10 -13.38
C GLY A 106 -1.31 -1.40 -11.91
N ASP A 107 -2.30 -1.43 -11.05
CA ASP A 107 -2.15 -1.63 -9.63
C ASP A 107 -2.23 -3.12 -9.28
N VAL A 108 -1.11 -3.65 -8.77
CA VAL A 108 -0.96 -5.05 -8.36
C VAL A 108 -1.13 -5.15 -6.84
N PRO A 109 -2.02 -6.00 -6.33
CA PRO A 109 -2.21 -6.20 -4.91
C PRO A 109 -1.03 -7.00 -4.32
N VAL A 110 -0.50 -6.51 -3.22
CA VAL A 110 0.65 -7.12 -2.55
C VAL A 110 0.53 -7.01 -1.03
N TYR A 111 1.29 -7.83 -0.33
CA TYR A 111 1.64 -7.54 1.05
C TYR A 111 3.16 -7.51 1.24
N TRP A 112 3.61 -6.83 2.27
CA TRP A 112 5.01 -6.82 2.69
C TRP A 112 5.14 -7.44 4.07
N LYS A 113 6.08 -8.38 4.20
CA LYS A 113 6.50 -8.97 5.47
C LYS A 113 7.94 -8.55 5.75
N ASN A 114 8.16 -7.77 6.81
CA ASN A 114 9.50 -7.25 7.14
C ASN A 114 10.22 -6.62 5.94
N LYS A 115 9.53 -5.82 5.12
CA LYS A 115 10.03 -5.14 3.93
C LYS A 115 10.19 -6.02 2.68
N VAL A 116 9.90 -7.30 2.74
CA VAL A 116 9.89 -8.20 1.57
C VAL A 116 8.48 -8.22 0.99
N GLN A 117 8.37 -7.97 -0.30
CA GLN A 117 7.11 -8.01 -1.03
C GLN A 117 6.71 -9.45 -1.34
N HIS A 118 5.42 -9.72 -1.20
CA HIS A 118 4.73 -10.92 -1.61
C HIS A 118 3.51 -10.52 -2.45
N GLU A 119 3.24 -11.24 -3.50
CA GLU A 119 2.03 -11.03 -4.29
C GLU A 119 0.82 -11.61 -3.56
N LEU A 120 -0.32 -10.93 -3.65
CA LEU A 120 -1.61 -11.47 -3.27
C LEU A 120 -2.22 -12.05 -4.54
N GLU A 121 -2.31 -13.38 -4.58
CA GLU A 121 -2.90 -14.07 -5.73
C GLU A 121 -4.40 -13.78 -5.79
N ALA A 122 -4.87 -13.25 -6.92
CA ALA A 122 -6.28 -13.10 -7.18
C ALA A 122 -6.79 -14.34 -7.92
N GLU A 123 -8.07 -14.71 -7.71
CA GLU A 123 -8.71 -15.82 -8.44
C GLU A 123 -8.74 -15.60 -9.97
N PHE A 124 -8.55 -14.37 -10.41
CA PHE A 124 -8.43 -14.00 -11.82
C PHE A 124 -7.00 -13.57 -12.16
N ASP A 125 -6.57 -13.88 -13.37
CA ASP A 125 -5.24 -13.55 -13.87
C ASP A 125 -5.13 -12.05 -14.21
N LEU A 126 -4.69 -11.24 -13.25
CA LEU A 126 -4.44 -9.81 -13.44
C LEU A 126 -3.54 -9.49 -14.65
N LYS A 127 -2.75 -10.48 -15.12
CA LYS A 127 -1.86 -10.33 -16.29
C LYS A 127 -2.61 -10.38 -17.60
N LYS A 128 -3.84 -10.88 -17.61
CA LYS A 128 -4.70 -10.99 -18.79
C LYS A 128 -5.75 -9.90 -18.88
N CYS A 129 -5.82 -9.05 -17.88
CA CYS A 129 -6.80 -7.99 -17.80
C CYS A 129 -6.10 -6.64 -17.86
N ASP A 130 -6.34 -5.87 -18.93
CA ASP A 130 -5.66 -4.58 -19.15
C ASP A 130 -6.09 -3.48 -18.15
N TYR A 131 -7.24 -3.66 -17.48
CA TYR A 131 -7.83 -2.66 -16.59
C TYR A 131 -8.30 -3.19 -15.24
N CYS A 132 -8.04 -4.47 -14.93
CA CYS A 132 -8.38 -5.03 -13.62
C CYS A 132 -7.53 -4.41 -12.52
N LYS A 133 -8.18 -4.03 -11.44
CA LYS A 133 -7.54 -3.47 -10.25
C LYS A 133 -7.96 -4.27 -9.04
N ALA A 134 -7.02 -4.55 -8.17
CA ALA A 134 -7.33 -5.12 -6.87
C ALA A 134 -6.65 -4.29 -5.80
N THR A 135 -7.42 -3.88 -4.80
CA THR A 135 -6.95 -2.97 -3.76
C THR A 135 -7.15 -3.61 -2.40
N PRO A 136 -6.09 -4.13 -1.78
CA PRO A 136 -6.16 -4.53 -0.38
C PRO A 136 -6.43 -3.31 0.51
N ILE A 137 -7.42 -3.44 1.40
CA ILE A 137 -7.86 -2.37 2.29
C ILE A 137 -7.34 -2.62 3.70
N ASP A 138 -7.38 -3.88 4.15
CA ASP A 138 -6.95 -4.26 5.50
C ASP A 138 -6.17 -5.57 5.51
N ILE A 139 -5.34 -5.75 6.54
CA ILE A 139 -4.51 -6.94 6.75
C ILE A 139 -4.54 -7.39 8.20
N SER A 140 -4.65 -8.68 8.41
CA SER A 140 -4.51 -9.32 9.72
C SER A 140 -3.63 -10.55 9.63
N VAL A 141 -3.06 -10.97 10.76
CA VAL A 141 -2.25 -12.18 10.84
C VAL A 141 -2.77 -13.05 11.98
N VAL A 142 -3.03 -14.30 11.68
CA VAL A 142 -3.52 -15.29 12.65
C VAL A 142 -2.73 -16.58 12.49
N LYS A 143 -1.96 -16.95 13.50
CA LYS A 143 -1.16 -18.20 13.51
C LYS A 143 -0.24 -18.39 12.29
N ASN A 144 0.38 -17.31 11.80
CA ASN A 144 1.21 -17.21 10.60
C ASN A 144 0.43 -17.09 9.27
N ASP A 145 -0.87 -17.30 9.24
CA ASP A 145 -1.66 -17.00 8.05
C ASP A 145 -1.83 -15.51 7.89
N VAL A 146 -1.50 -14.99 6.73
CA VAL A 146 -1.72 -13.61 6.35
C VAL A 146 -3.08 -13.52 5.67
N ILE A 147 -3.96 -12.72 6.23
CA ILE A 147 -5.31 -12.49 5.71
C ILE A 147 -5.40 -11.04 5.28
N ALA A 148 -5.71 -10.78 4.02
CA ALA A 148 -6.00 -9.46 3.51
C ALA A 148 -7.43 -9.42 2.96
N VAL A 149 -8.09 -8.29 3.14
CA VAL A 149 -9.42 -8.01 2.59
C VAL A 149 -9.38 -6.74 1.77
N GLY A 150 -10.24 -6.63 0.79
CA GLY A 150 -10.29 -5.46 -0.07
C GLY A 150 -11.36 -5.57 -1.13
N ASP A 151 -11.14 -4.89 -2.21
CA ASP A 151 -11.98 -4.94 -3.40
C ASP A 151 -11.15 -5.29 -4.65
N TYR A 152 -11.83 -5.77 -5.66
CA TYR A 152 -11.30 -5.85 -7.00
C TYR A 152 -12.33 -5.37 -8.01
N TYR A 153 -11.83 -4.80 -9.07
CA TYR A 153 -12.61 -4.35 -10.22
C TYR A 153 -12.28 -5.25 -11.40
N ASP A 154 -13.30 -5.89 -11.96
CA ASP A 154 -13.20 -6.80 -13.09
C ASP A 154 -13.89 -6.18 -14.30
N GLU A 155 -13.11 -5.86 -15.34
CA GLU A 155 -13.60 -5.37 -16.63
C GLU A 155 -13.70 -6.49 -17.68
N SER A 156 -13.82 -7.75 -17.27
CA SER A 156 -13.82 -8.89 -18.21
C SER A 156 -14.97 -8.88 -19.23
N ASP A 157 -15.98 -8.04 -19.05
CA ASP A 157 -17.09 -7.88 -19.97
C ASP A 157 -16.89 -6.72 -20.98
N PHE A 158 -15.77 -6.79 -21.74
CA PHE A 158 -15.57 -5.91 -22.89
C PHE A 158 -16.45 -6.38 -24.05
N VAL A 159 -17.65 -5.85 -24.18
CA VAL A 159 -18.52 -6.06 -25.34
C VAL A 159 -18.56 -4.78 -26.17
N ASP A 160 -18.05 -4.87 -27.40
CA ASP A 160 -18.21 -3.88 -28.49
C ASP A 160 -17.82 -2.41 -28.18
N ASN A 161 -16.58 -2.14 -27.75
CA ASN A 161 -16.03 -0.78 -27.56
C ASN A 161 -16.82 0.16 -26.63
N TYR A 162 -17.72 -0.32 -25.82
CA TYR A 162 -18.39 0.42 -24.76
C TYR A 162 -17.96 -0.10 -23.39
N TYR A 163 -17.64 0.82 -22.49
CA TYR A 163 -17.42 0.50 -21.08
C TYR A 163 -18.74 -0.04 -20.52
N THR A 164 -18.85 -1.34 -20.36
CA THR A 164 -19.88 -1.92 -19.51
C THR A 164 -19.51 -1.60 -18.06
N ASN A 165 -20.50 -1.35 -17.24
CA ASN A 165 -20.31 -0.99 -15.83
C ASN A 165 -19.62 -2.15 -15.11
N GLY A 166 -18.28 -2.10 -15.03
CA GLY A 166 -17.51 -3.02 -14.21
C GLY A 166 -18.00 -2.92 -12.75
N GLU A 167 -18.11 -4.03 -12.08
CA GLU A 167 -18.55 -4.07 -10.69
C GLU A 167 -17.37 -4.22 -9.74
N ASN A 168 -17.37 -3.42 -8.67
CA ASN A 168 -16.47 -3.66 -7.54
C ASN A 168 -16.99 -4.87 -6.76
N LYS A 169 -16.13 -5.84 -6.57
CA LYS A 169 -16.41 -7.07 -5.81
C LYS A 169 -15.52 -7.12 -4.57
N ALA A 170 -16.05 -7.67 -3.49
CA ALA A 170 -15.24 -7.92 -2.29
C ALA A 170 -14.21 -9.01 -2.56
N ALA A 171 -13.00 -8.82 -2.03
CA ALA A 171 -11.90 -9.76 -2.15
C ALA A 171 -11.40 -10.21 -0.78
N LEU A 172 -11.03 -11.49 -0.68
CA LEU A 172 -10.37 -12.08 0.47
C LEU A 172 -9.14 -12.86 -0.02
N TRP A 173 -7.99 -12.54 0.53
CA TRP A 173 -6.74 -13.26 0.29
C TRP A 173 -6.30 -13.94 1.58
N VAL A 174 -5.94 -15.22 1.48
CA VAL A 174 -5.37 -16.00 2.58
C VAL A 174 -4.09 -16.66 2.07
N ASN A 175 -2.97 -16.44 2.78
CA ASN A 175 -1.67 -16.99 2.42
C ASN A 175 -0.99 -17.63 3.64
#